data_be8a64f484a6830a787026a3160b802b
#
_entry.id   be8a64f484a6830a787026a3160b802b
#
_cell.length_a   1.000
_cell.length_b   1.000
_cell.length_c   1.000
_cell.angle_alpha   90.00
_cell.angle_beta   90.00
_cell.angle_gamma   90.00
#
_symmetry.space_group_name_H-M   'P 1'
#
loop_
_entity.id
_entity.type
_entity.pdbx_description
1 polymer ?
#
loop_
_entity_poly.entity_id
_entity_poly.type
_entity_poly.pdbx_seq_one_letter_code
_entity_poly.pdbx_strand_id
1 'polypeptide(L)'
;MNYLYVMDTNVKPRFKIGVSNNPKRRRREIERTIQAQHGNDKTVSVLWTKEIEDAYDVELQTHFYLKPFNDQFYKTNGSTEWFNASLKKIYSTIGSALRWYKKKPVALPKGMIRDNINGRIIKRTYLTPDQIKKIEENNNVNI
;
A
#
# COMPACT_ATOMS: atom_id res chain seq x y z
N MET A 1 -15.68 6.59 -2.13
CA MET A 1 -15.37 5.28 -1.54
C MET A 1 -14.10 4.73 -2.12
N ASN A 2 -13.24 4.22 -1.26
CA ASN A 2 -11.95 3.67 -1.71
C ASN A 2 -11.94 2.15 -1.61
N TYR A 3 -11.25 1.55 -2.57
CA TYR A 3 -11.07 0.10 -2.66
C TYR A 3 -9.60 -0.23 -2.54
N LEU A 4 -9.28 -1.16 -1.66
CA LEU A 4 -7.98 -1.85 -1.70
C LEU A 4 -8.04 -2.86 -2.83
N TYR A 5 -7.01 -2.93 -3.66
CA TYR A 5 -6.98 -3.84 -4.79
C TYR A 5 -5.68 -4.63 -4.85
N VAL A 6 -5.76 -5.79 -5.50
CA VAL A 6 -4.60 -6.56 -5.92
C VAL A 6 -4.68 -6.71 -7.44
N MET A 7 -3.62 -6.32 -8.11
CA MET A 7 -3.47 -6.47 -9.55
C MET A 7 -2.25 -7.32 -9.85
N ASP A 8 -2.28 -8.03 -10.99
CA ASP A 8 -1.12 -8.75 -11.48
C ASP A 8 -0.79 -8.35 -12.91
N THR A 9 0.37 -8.82 -13.37
CA THR A 9 0.79 -8.70 -14.76
C THR A 9 1.07 -10.09 -15.32
N ASN A 10 1.24 -10.19 -16.63
CA ASN A 10 1.68 -11.42 -17.27
C ASN A 10 3.18 -11.72 -17.04
N VAL A 11 3.91 -10.86 -16.34
CA VAL A 11 5.29 -11.11 -15.92
C VAL A 11 5.24 -11.57 -14.46
N LYS A 12 5.17 -12.87 -14.26
CA LYS A 12 5.02 -13.50 -12.94
C LYS A 12 6.33 -13.64 -12.18
N PRO A 13 6.31 -13.67 -10.85
CA PRO A 13 5.20 -13.36 -9.94
C PRO A 13 5.29 -11.90 -9.47
N ARG A 14 4.52 -11.02 -10.08
CA ARG A 14 4.49 -9.60 -9.70
C ARG A 14 3.07 -9.16 -9.43
N PHE A 15 2.86 -8.64 -8.22
CA PHE A 15 1.55 -8.19 -7.77
C PHE A 15 1.64 -6.77 -7.26
N LYS A 16 0.64 -5.97 -7.63
CA LYS A 16 0.50 -4.60 -7.16
C LYS A 16 -0.62 -4.54 -6.13
N ILE A 17 -0.34 -3.89 -5.00
CA ILE A 17 -1.33 -3.59 -3.98
C ILE A 17 -1.48 -2.09 -3.89
N GLY A 18 -2.67 -1.59 -4.08
CA GLY A 18 -2.93 -0.16 -4.07
C GLY A 18 -4.35 0.17 -3.66
N VAL A 19 -4.66 1.45 -3.67
CA VAL A 19 -5.98 1.99 -3.34
C VAL A 19 -6.46 2.88 -4.48
N SER A 20 -7.72 2.74 -4.84
CA SER A 20 -8.36 3.59 -5.84
C SER A 20 -9.86 3.69 -5.57
N ASN A 21 -10.45 4.82 -5.92
CA ASN A 21 -11.91 4.95 -5.94
C ASN A 21 -12.53 4.29 -7.18
N ASN A 22 -11.70 3.93 -8.15
CA ASN A 22 -12.13 3.26 -9.38
C ASN A 22 -11.03 2.30 -9.87
N PRO A 23 -10.98 1.06 -9.34
CA PRO A 23 -9.92 0.11 -9.70
C PRO A 23 -9.87 -0.22 -11.19
N LYS A 24 -11.02 -0.26 -11.89
CA LYS A 24 -11.06 -0.55 -13.34
C LYS A 24 -10.35 0.53 -14.14
N ARG A 25 -10.59 1.80 -13.81
CA ARG A 25 -9.90 2.92 -14.46
C ARG A 25 -8.41 2.89 -14.14
N ARG A 26 -8.07 2.65 -12.89
CA ARG A 26 -6.67 2.58 -12.43
C ARG A 26 -5.91 1.46 -13.14
N ARG A 27 -6.55 0.31 -13.34
CA ARG A 27 -5.97 -0.80 -14.10
C ARG A 27 -5.55 -0.35 -15.51
N ARG A 28 -6.45 0.34 -16.20
CA ARG A 28 -6.16 0.83 -17.56
C ARG A 28 -5.00 1.81 -17.59
N GLU A 29 -4.94 2.72 -16.63
CA GLU A 29 -3.84 3.69 -16.51
C GLU A 29 -2.51 2.98 -16.29
N ILE A 30 -2.48 2.02 -15.38
CA ILE A 30 -1.28 1.25 -15.05
C ILE A 30 -0.85 0.44 -16.28
N GLU A 31 -1.77 -0.22 -16.95
CA GLU A 31 -1.47 -1.03 -18.14
C GLU A 31 -0.84 -0.18 -19.24
N ARG A 32 -1.40 1.01 -19.51
CA ARG A 32 -0.84 1.93 -20.50
C ARG A 32 0.59 2.34 -20.16
N THR A 33 0.84 2.64 -18.90
CA THR A 33 2.16 3.06 -18.43
C THR A 33 3.18 1.93 -18.59
N ILE A 34 2.80 0.71 -18.21
CA ILE A 34 3.67 -0.46 -18.34
C ILE A 34 3.92 -0.77 -19.82
N GLN A 35 2.90 -0.72 -20.67
CA GLN A 35 3.04 -0.97 -22.11
C GLN A 35 3.96 0.05 -22.77
N ALA A 36 3.87 1.32 -22.36
CA ALA A 36 4.73 2.38 -22.92
C ALA A 36 6.20 2.14 -22.58
N GLN A 37 6.51 1.50 -21.46
CA GLN A 37 7.89 1.29 -21.01
C GLN A 37 8.44 -0.10 -21.35
N HIS A 38 7.59 -1.12 -21.41
CA HIS A 38 8.01 -2.53 -21.48
C HIS A 38 7.43 -3.30 -22.67
N GLY A 39 6.53 -2.69 -23.45
CA GLY A 39 5.94 -3.32 -24.64
C GLY A 39 4.45 -3.58 -24.52
N ASN A 40 3.80 -3.61 -25.69
CA ASN A 40 2.33 -3.74 -25.80
C ASN A 40 1.81 -5.13 -25.42
N ASP A 41 2.68 -6.11 -25.25
CA ASP A 41 2.36 -7.46 -24.82
C ASP A 41 2.11 -7.58 -23.32
N LYS A 42 2.42 -6.52 -22.56
CA LYS A 42 2.20 -6.50 -21.12
C LYS A 42 0.74 -6.25 -20.80
N THR A 43 0.18 -7.06 -19.91
CA THR A 43 -1.21 -6.97 -19.47
C THR A 43 -1.30 -6.80 -17.96
N VAL A 44 -2.36 -6.15 -17.52
CA VAL A 44 -2.67 -5.96 -16.10
C VAL A 44 -4.09 -6.44 -15.83
N SER A 45 -4.26 -7.22 -14.79
CA SER A 45 -5.56 -7.74 -14.37
C SER A 45 -5.85 -7.39 -12.93
N VAL A 46 -7.11 -7.08 -12.63
CA VAL A 46 -7.58 -6.92 -11.26
C VAL A 46 -7.96 -8.30 -10.73
N LEU A 47 -7.26 -8.77 -9.70
CA LEU A 47 -7.52 -10.07 -9.09
C LEU A 47 -8.52 -10.00 -7.95
N TRP A 48 -8.53 -8.88 -7.22
CA TRP A 48 -9.32 -8.76 -6.01
C TRP A 48 -9.49 -7.29 -5.65
N THR A 49 -10.67 -6.94 -5.15
CA THR A 49 -10.95 -5.61 -4.59
C THR A 49 -11.77 -5.75 -3.33
N LYS A 50 -11.58 -4.83 -2.42
CA LYS A 50 -12.40 -4.70 -1.22
C LYS A 50 -12.60 -3.24 -0.88
N GLU A 51 -13.86 -2.85 -0.73
CA GLU A 51 -14.21 -1.53 -0.23
C GLU A 51 -13.90 -1.44 1.26
N ILE A 52 -13.07 -0.48 1.64
CA ILE A 52 -12.62 -0.28 3.01
C ILE A 52 -12.65 1.22 3.30
N GLU A 53 -13.24 1.61 4.42
CA GLU A 53 -13.35 3.02 4.81
C GLU A 53 -11.98 3.69 4.86
N ASP A 54 -11.01 3.06 5.51
CA ASP A 54 -9.62 3.54 5.60
C ASP A 54 -8.68 2.67 4.78
N ALA A 55 -9.01 2.45 3.52
CA ALA A 55 -8.24 1.58 2.62
C ALA A 55 -6.76 1.97 2.55
N TYR A 56 -6.47 3.26 2.64
CA TYR A 56 -5.10 3.77 2.60
C TYR A 56 -4.27 3.27 3.79
N ASP A 57 -4.84 3.22 4.99
CA ASP A 57 -4.16 2.70 6.18
C ASP A 57 -3.81 1.21 6.02
N VAL A 58 -4.75 0.44 5.49
CA VAL A 58 -4.53 -0.99 5.25
C VAL A 58 -3.48 -1.22 4.17
N GLU A 59 -3.49 -0.40 3.10
CA GLU A 59 -2.47 -0.43 2.06
C GLU A 59 -1.08 -0.22 2.66
N LEU A 60 -0.91 0.84 3.45
CA LEU A 60 0.38 1.16 4.05
C LEU A 60 0.89 0.05 4.97
N GLN A 61 0.00 -0.53 5.76
CA GLN A 61 0.37 -1.62 6.65
C GLN A 61 0.77 -2.86 5.85
N THR A 62 0.05 -3.14 4.76
CA THR A 62 0.37 -4.25 3.87
C THR A 62 1.73 -4.02 3.20
N HIS A 63 1.99 -2.82 2.69
CA HIS A 63 3.27 -2.46 2.11
C HIS A 63 4.41 -2.59 3.12
N PHE A 64 4.18 -2.20 4.35
CA PHE A 64 5.16 -2.36 5.42
C PHE A 64 5.55 -3.83 5.62
N TYR A 65 4.56 -4.72 5.70
CA TYR A 65 4.81 -6.15 5.86
C TYR A 65 5.51 -6.77 4.65
N LEU A 66 5.25 -6.25 3.44
CA LEU A 66 5.79 -6.78 2.19
C LEU A 66 7.07 -6.08 1.74
N LYS A 67 7.58 -5.16 2.51
CA LYS A 67 8.78 -4.40 2.15
C LYS A 67 9.95 -5.27 1.67
N PRO A 68 10.26 -6.41 2.30
CA PRO A 68 11.34 -7.29 1.81
C PRO A 68 11.11 -7.86 0.41
N PHE A 69 9.87 -7.86 -0.07
CA PHE A 69 9.47 -8.39 -1.37
C PHE A 69 9.26 -7.31 -2.42
N ASN A 70 9.57 -6.05 -2.11
CA ASN A 70 9.38 -4.95 -3.05
C ASN A 70 10.15 -5.20 -4.34
N ASP A 71 9.47 -5.04 -5.46
CA ASP A 71 10.00 -5.28 -6.79
C ASP A 71 9.97 -3.99 -7.59
N GLN A 72 11.13 -3.57 -8.08
CA GLN A 72 11.28 -2.34 -8.84
C GLN A 72 11.35 -2.59 -10.35
N PHE A 73 10.90 -3.75 -10.82
CA PHE A 73 10.90 -4.08 -12.24
C PHE A 73 10.13 -3.03 -13.06
N TYR A 74 8.98 -2.60 -12.57
CA TYR A 74 8.22 -1.52 -13.19
C TYR A 74 8.57 -0.19 -12.51
N LYS A 75 9.51 0.55 -13.10
CA LYS A 75 9.94 1.86 -12.61
C LYS A 75 8.95 2.95 -13.03
N THR A 76 7.79 2.95 -12.43
CA THR A 76 6.73 3.94 -12.67
C THR A 76 6.38 4.64 -11.37
N ASN A 77 5.52 5.65 -11.45
CA ASN A 77 4.87 6.18 -10.25
C ASN A 77 4.11 5.02 -9.58
N GLY A 78 4.43 4.73 -8.32
CA GLY A 78 3.88 3.58 -7.62
C GLY A 78 4.70 2.30 -7.79
N SER A 79 5.94 2.37 -8.26
CA SER A 79 6.85 1.21 -8.34
C SER A 79 7.06 0.56 -6.97
N THR A 80 6.93 1.32 -5.88
CA THR A 80 7.02 0.82 -4.52
C THR A 80 5.84 -0.08 -4.12
N GLU A 81 4.79 -0.13 -4.93
CA GLU A 81 3.58 -0.90 -4.70
C GLU A 81 3.58 -2.28 -5.39
N TRP A 82 4.66 -2.62 -6.11
CA TRP A 82 4.82 -3.92 -6.75
C TRP A 82 5.66 -4.85 -5.89
N PHE A 83 5.24 -6.10 -5.80
CA PHE A 83 5.87 -7.09 -4.92
C PHE A 83 6.08 -8.40 -5.63
N ASN A 84 7.26 -9.00 -5.44
CA ASN A 84 7.63 -10.32 -5.94
C ASN A 84 7.45 -11.33 -4.80
N ALA A 85 6.26 -11.87 -4.70
CA ALA A 85 5.89 -12.87 -3.70
C ALA A 85 4.78 -13.75 -4.25
N SER A 86 4.50 -14.88 -3.63
CA SER A 86 3.39 -15.73 -4.04
C SER A 86 2.04 -15.05 -3.76
N LEU A 87 1.03 -15.39 -4.55
CA LEU A 87 -0.32 -14.85 -4.32
C LEU A 87 -0.85 -15.23 -2.93
N LYS A 88 -0.52 -16.43 -2.46
CA LYS A 88 -0.84 -16.87 -1.09
C LYS A 88 -0.24 -15.93 -0.05
N LYS A 89 1.02 -15.55 -0.23
CA LYS A 89 1.70 -14.60 0.66
C LYS A 89 1.03 -13.22 0.62
N ILE A 90 0.67 -12.75 -0.56
CA ILE A 90 -0.03 -11.48 -0.75
C ILE A 90 -1.34 -11.47 0.04
N TYR A 91 -2.20 -12.47 -0.17
CA TYR A 91 -3.50 -12.52 0.52
C TYR A 91 -3.37 -12.73 2.03
N SER A 92 -2.42 -13.55 2.49
CA SER A 92 -2.21 -13.73 3.93
C SER A 92 -1.73 -12.45 4.60
N THR A 93 -0.92 -11.67 3.89
CA THR A 93 -0.41 -10.39 4.38
C THR A 93 -1.54 -9.35 4.47
N ILE A 94 -2.39 -9.29 3.44
CA ILE A 94 -3.58 -8.42 3.47
C ILE A 94 -4.49 -8.81 4.65
N GLY A 95 -4.69 -10.10 4.88
CA GLY A 95 -5.45 -10.59 6.02
C GLY A 95 -4.87 -10.12 7.35
N SER A 96 -3.56 -10.14 7.49
CA SER A 96 -2.88 -9.64 8.69
C SER A 96 -3.06 -8.12 8.85
N ALA A 97 -2.98 -7.36 7.77
CA ALA A 97 -3.19 -5.92 7.78
C ALA A 97 -4.63 -5.56 8.14
N LEU A 98 -5.61 -6.34 7.64
CA LEU A 98 -7.01 -6.15 7.99
C LEU A 98 -7.29 -6.42 9.47
N ARG A 99 -6.67 -7.48 10.02
CA ARG A 99 -6.77 -7.76 11.46
C ARG A 99 -6.15 -6.67 12.30
N TRP A 100 -5.00 -6.16 11.88
CA TRP A 100 -4.35 -5.01 12.51
C TRP A 100 -5.28 -3.79 12.49
N TYR A 101 -5.89 -3.51 11.36
CA TYR A 101 -6.80 -2.37 11.20
C TYR A 101 -8.00 -2.44 12.14
N LYS A 102 -8.59 -3.61 12.32
CA LYS A 102 -9.72 -3.80 13.24
C LYS A 102 -9.35 -3.50 14.70
N LYS A 103 -8.08 -3.65 15.04
CA LYS A 103 -7.55 -3.37 16.39
C LYS A 103 -6.93 -1.98 16.50
N LYS A 104 -6.97 -1.22 15.45
CA LYS A 104 -6.26 0.04 15.29
C LYS A 104 -6.56 1.10 16.36
N PRO A 105 -7.80 1.26 16.89
CA PRO A 105 -8.01 2.22 17.99
C PRO A 105 -7.21 1.89 19.23
N VAL A 106 -6.75 0.65 19.33
CA VAL A 106 -5.85 0.19 20.37
C VAL A 106 -4.44 0.52 19.91
N ALA A 107 -3.73 1.29 20.69
CA ALA A 107 -2.40 1.83 20.49
C ALA A 107 -1.53 1.16 19.42
N LEU A 108 -0.80 1.97 18.67
CA LEU A 108 0.32 1.53 17.83
C LEU A 108 1.31 0.69 18.66
N PRO A 109 2.05 -0.24 18.01
CA PRO A 109 3.13 -0.94 18.69
C PRO A 109 4.04 0.05 19.41
N LYS A 110 4.56 -0.36 20.56
CA LYS A 110 5.45 0.48 21.35
C LYS A 110 6.60 1.02 20.50
N GLY A 111 6.84 2.32 20.58
CA GLY A 111 7.90 2.97 19.82
C GLY A 111 7.53 3.36 18.40
N MET A 112 6.28 3.19 18.00
CA MET A 112 5.79 3.60 16.67
C MET A 112 4.93 4.86 16.79
N ILE A 113 4.90 5.65 15.72
CA ILE A 113 4.04 6.83 15.61
C ILE A 113 3.38 6.81 14.23
N ARG A 114 2.11 7.23 14.18
CA ARG A 114 1.36 7.37 12.94
C ARG A 114 1.37 8.83 12.51
N ASP A 115 1.76 9.07 11.27
CA ASP A 115 1.60 10.36 10.61
C ASP A 115 0.30 10.32 9.81
N ASN A 116 -0.75 10.95 10.33
CA ASN A 116 -2.08 10.94 9.71
C ASN A 116 -2.14 11.77 8.42
N ILE A 117 -1.19 12.67 8.19
CA ILE A 117 -1.13 13.46 6.96
C ILE A 117 -0.60 12.62 5.81
N ASN A 118 0.51 11.91 6.04
CA ASN A 118 1.17 11.08 5.05
C ASN A 118 0.74 9.61 5.14
N GLY A 119 -0.05 9.24 6.15
CA GLY A 119 -0.50 7.88 6.38
C GLY A 119 0.61 6.91 6.76
N ARG A 120 1.74 7.39 7.23
CA ARG A 120 2.90 6.56 7.54
C ARG A 120 2.90 6.13 9.00
N ILE A 121 3.38 4.91 9.24
CA ILE A 121 3.72 4.43 10.58
C ILE A 121 5.24 4.35 10.63
N ILE A 122 5.84 5.11 11.55
CA ILE A 122 7.29 5.30 11.60
C ILE A 122 7.79 4.96 13.02
N LYS A 123 8.95 4.32 13.11
CA LYS A 123 9.58 4.12 14.41
C LYS A 123 10.03 5.48 14.96
N ARG A 124 9.66 5.77 16.22
CA ARG A 124 10.04 7.02 16.89
C ARG A 124 11.56 7.22 16.91
N THR A 125 12.33 6.14 16.99
CA THR A 125 13.80 6.19 16.99
C THR A 125 14.40 6.75 15.71
N TYR A 126 13.64 6.76 14.60
CA TYR A 126 14.08 7.32 13.34
C TYR A 126 13.73 8.80 13.18
N LEU A 127 13.08 9.38 14.19
CA LEU A 127 12.62 10.76 14.17
C LEU A 127 13.28 11.55 15.29
N THR A 128 13.54 12.84 15.04
CA THR A 128 13.96 13.77 16.08
C THR A 128 12.75 14.15 16.96
N PRO A 129 12.97 14.62 18.21
CA PRO A 129 11.87 15.11 19.04
C PRO A 129 11.03 16.19 18.36
N ASP A 130 11.65 17.08 17.59
CA ASP A 130 10.92 18.13 16.87
C ASP A 130 10.04 17.55 15.76
N GLN A 131 10.51 16.54 15.04
CA GLN A 131 9.73 15.84 14.01
C GLN A 131 8.52 15.14 14.64
N ILE A 132 8.71 14.47 15.76
CA ILE A 132 7.63 13.80 16.49
C ILE A 132 6.58 14.81 16.94
N LYS A 133 7.01 15.92 17.53
CA LYS A 133 6.11 16.99 17.96
C LYS A 133 5.28 17.54 16.81
N LYS A 134 5.92 17.77 15.67
CA LYS A 134 5.24 18.28 14.46
C LYS A 134 4.18 17.31 13.97
N ILE A 135 4.48 16.01 13.94
CA ILE A 135 3.54 14.97 13.53
C ILE A 135 2.35 14.93 14.49
N GLU A 136 2.59 14.96 15.80
CA GLU A 136 1.53 14.94 16.81
C GLU A 136 0.63 16.18 16.72
N GLU A 137 1.20 17.35 16.51
CA GLU A 137 0.44 18.59 16.31
C GLU A 137 -0.43 18.50 15.06
N ASN A 138 0.09 17.99 13.94
CA ASN A 138 -0.66 17.82 12.72
C ASN A 138 -1.78 16.79 12.86
N ASN A 139 -1.55 15.72 13.60
CA ASN A 139 -2.57 14.71 13.88
C ASN A 139 -3.74 15.31 14.67
N ASN A 140 -3.45 16.21 15.63
CA ASN A 140 -4.49 16.87 16.42
C ASN A 140 -5.33 17.85 15.61
N VAL A 141 -4.73 18.53 14.62
CA VAL A 141 -5.45 19.47 13.75
C VAL A 141 -6.43 18.76 12.83
N ASN A 142 -6.19 17.50 12.49
CA ASN A 142 -7.00 16.72 11.55
C ASN A 142 -8.10 15.89 12.22
N ILE A 143 -8.38 16.12 13.46
CA ILE A 143 -9.46 15.46 14.20
C ILE A 143 -10.81 16.15 13.96
#